data_d976814d8284fffd86591dac7c6f1216
#
_entry.id   d976814d8284fffd86591dac7c6f1216
#
_cell.length_a   1.000
_cell.length_b   1.000
_cell.length_c   1.000
_cell.angle_alpha   90.00
_cell.angle_beta   90.00
_cell.angle_gamma   90.00
#
_symmetry.space_group_name_H-M   'P 1'
#
loop_
_entity.id
_entity.type
_entity.pdbx_description
1 polymer ?
#
loop_
_entity_poly.entity_id
_entity_poly.type
_entity_poly.pdbx_seq_one_letter_code
_entity_poly.pdbx_strand_id
1 'polypeptide(L)'
;VLSDTVFAYVSDTKTPQGVMCVVRQRNKTAKKWERLIEKEQQKPFFLVLDNLQDPGNMGTVIRTAEAAGVTGILMSADCVDVYNPKTIRSTMGSVYRMPLWYAEDICEAVRELKRQGIHTYAAHLEGTVVYDEAEYREGTAFLIGNEGNGLRQEVAELADTWVRIPMAGHVESLNAAI
;
A
#
# COMPACT_ATOMS: atom_id res chain seq x y z
N VAL A 1 27.43 13.27 19.80
CA VAL A 1 26.74 13.05 21.07
C VAL A 1 25.99 14.33 21.41
N LEU A 2 24.71 14.22 21.76
CA LEU A 2 23.86 15.32 22.22
C LEU A 2 23.61 15.15 23.72
N SER A 3 23.38 16.28 24.42
CA SER A 3 22.87 16.21 25.80
C SER A 3 21.41 15.71 25.79
N ASP A 4 20.96 15.15 26.91
CA ASP A 4 19.59 14.64 27.06
C ASP A 4 18.53 15.71 26.76
N THR A 5 18.78 16.94 27.20
CA THR A 5 17.91 18.10 26.96
C THR A 5 17.78 18.40 25.46
N VAL A 6 18.91 18.45 24.74
CA VAL A 6 18.92 18.71 23.30
C VAL A 6 18.31 17.53 22.54
N PHE A 7 18.61 16.29 22.95
CA PHE A 7 18.05 15.10 22.33
C PHE A 7 16.52 15.04 22.50
N ALA A 8 16.02 15.32 23.70
CA ALA A 8 14.59 15.41 23.96
C ALA A 8 13.89 16.50 23.12
N TYR A 9 14.55 17.64 22.93
CA TYR A 9 14.02 18.74 22.13
C TYR A 9 13.90 18.41 20.63
N VAL A 10 14.90 17.74 20.05
CA VAL A 10 14.89 17.36 18.61
C VAL A 10 14.15 16.06 18.33
N SER A 11 13.88 15.27 19.37
CA SER A 11 13.17 14.01 19.25
C SER A 11 11.65 14.25 19.25
N ASP A 12 10.96 13.86 18.21
CA ASP A 12 9.50 13.94 18.09
C ASP A 12 8.79 12.73 18.72
N THR A 13 9.30 12.22 19.84
CA THR A 13 8.73 11.07 20.55
C THR A 13 8.73 11.31 22.06
N LYS A 14 7.67 10.85 22.75
CA LYS A 14 7.56 10.97 24.22
C LYS A 14 8.63 10.15 24.97
N THR A 15 9.04 9.04 24.40
CA THR A 15 10.02 8.10 24.98
C THR A 15 11.06 7.73 23.93
N PRO A 16 12.03 8.62 23.64
CA PRO A 16 13.07 8.36 22.66
C PRO A 16 14.04 7.27 23.13
N GLN A 17 14.51 6.45 22.19
CA GLN A 17 15.43 5.34 22.47
C GLN A 17 16.90 5.76 22.56
N GLY A 18 17.20 7.06 22.57
CA GLY A 18 18.55 7.60 22.71
C GLY A 18 19.40 7.57 21.44
N VAL A 19 18.83 7.16 20.31
CA VAL A 19 19.50 7.13 18.99
C VAL A 19 18.63 7.84 17.96
N MET A 20 19.26 8.71 17.17
CA MET A 20 18.64 9.38 16.02
C MET A 20 19.56 9.28 14.82
N CYS A 21 18.99 8.97 13.65
CA CYS A 21 19.72 8.88 12.40
C CYS A 21 19.06 9.77 11.35
N VAL A 22 19.88 10.54 10.64
CA VAL A 22 19.48 11.23 9.41
C VAL A 22 19.87 10.32 8.25
N VAL A 23 18.87 9.92 7.45
CA VAL A 23 19.08 9.03 6.32
C VAL A 23 18.59 9.66 5.04
N ARG A 24 19.23 9.33 3.90
CA ARG A 24 18.74 9.76 2.59
C ARG A 24 17.48 8.96 2.24
N GLN A 25 16.42 9.68 1.92
CA GLN A 25 15.20 9.03 1.40
C GLN A 25 15.49 8.31 0.07
N ARG A 26 14.90 7.13 -0.09
CA ARG A 26 14.89 6.45 -1.39
C ARG A 26 13.90 7.16 -2.31
N ASN A 27 14.29 7.38 -3.57
CA ASN A 27 13.35 7.85 -4.58
C ASN A 27 12.33 6.75 -4.85
N LYS A 28 11.06 7.03 -4.56
CA LYS A 28 9.91 6.13 -4.69
C LYS A 28 9.09 6.36 -5.98
N THR A 29 9.54 7.30 -6.86
CA THR A 29 8.83 7.64 -8.10
C THR A 29 9.43 6.99 -9.36
N ALA A 30 10.52 6.24 -9.24
CA ALA A 30 11.22 5.70 -10.42
C ALA A 30 10.45 4.52 -11.04
N LYS A 31 10.32 4.52 -12.37
CA LYS A 31 9.82 3.43 -13.23
C LYS A 31 10.69 2.17 -13.15
N LYS A 32 10.72 1.49 -12.01
CA LYS A 32 11.55 0.29 -11.80
C LYS A 32 10.81 -0.89 -11.19
N TRP A 33 9.52 -0.74 -10.90
CA TRP A 33 8.73 -1.81 -10.32
C TRP A 33 8.50 -2.97 -11.33
N GLU A 34 8.48 -2.68 -12.63
CA GLU A 34 8.37 -3.68 -13.69
C GLU A 34 9.51 -4.73 -13.61
N ARG A 35 10.70 -4.30 -13.18
CA ARG A 35 11.84 -5.20 -12.99
C ARG A 35 11.67 -6.21 -11.87
N LEU A 36 10.71 -6.00 -10.97
CA LEU A 36 10.42 -6.99 -9.93
C LEU A 36 9.71 -8.19 -10.51
N ILE A 37 8.81 -7.99 -11.47
CA ILE A 37 8.09 -9.07 -12.14
C ILE A 37 9.08 -10.02 -12.83
N GLU A 38 10.12 -9.47 -13.49
CA GLU A 38 11.15 -10.25 -14.18
C GLU A 38 12.03 -11.08 -13.24
N LYS A 39 12.13 -10.71 -11.97
CA LYS A 39 13.02 -11.34 -10.97
C LYS A 39 12.34 -12.36 -10.09
N GLU A 40 11.03 -12.33 -10.04
CA GLU A 40 10.27 -13.21 -9.16
C GLU A 40 10.24 -14.64 -9.71
N GLN A 41 10.64 -15.59 -8.86
CA GLN A 41 10.45 -17.03 -9.11
C GLN A 41 9.01 -17.47 -8.76
N GLN A 42 8.26 -16.63 -8.07
CA GLN A 42 6.87 -16.84 -7.68
C GLN A 42 5.97 -15.89 -8.47
N LYS A 43 4.68 -16.18 -8.50
CA LYS A 43 3.69 -15.30 -9.14
C LYS A 43 3.67 -13.94 -8.44
N PRO A 44 3.80 -12.83 -9.18
CA PRO A 44 3.86 -11.51 -8.58
C PRO A 44 2.54 -11.16 -7.88
N PHE A 45 2.66 -10.55 -6.70
CA PHE A 45 1.53 -10.09 -5.91
C PHE A 45 1.72 -8.61 -5.56
N PHE A 46 0.80 -7.76 -6.04
CA PHE A 46 0.86 -6.31 -5.83
C PHE A 46 -0.31 -5.79 -5.03
N LEU A 47 -0.08 -4.67 -4.32
CA LEU A 47 -1.14 -3.79 -3.86
C LEU A 47 -1.08 -2.48 -4.64
N VAL A 48 -2.25 -1.95 -4.98
CA VAL A 48 -2.45 -0.63 -5.57
C VAL A 48 -3.28 0.17 -4.59
N LEU A 49 -2.71 1.23 -4.04
CA LEU A 49 -3.37 2.09 -3.06
C LEU A 49 -3.76 3.41 -3.73
N ASP A 50 -5.06 3.68 -3.77
CA ASP A 50 -5.63 4.86 -4.39
C ASP A 50 -6.10 5.86 -3.33
N ASN A 51 -5.38 6.97 -3.19
CA ASN A 51 -5.71 8.07 -2.28
C ASN A 51 -5.85 7.65 -0.80
N LEU A 52 -5.02 6.74 -0.31
CA LEU A 52 -5.00 6.36 1.11
C LEU A 52 -4.40 7.49 1.94
N GLN A 53 -5.17 8.04 2.91
CA GLN A 53 -4.83 9.29 3.59
C GLN A 53 -4.38 9.11 5.05
N ASP A 54 -4.88 8.10 5.77
CA ASP A 54 -4.47 7.91 7.16
C ASP A 54 -3.07 7.27 7.27
N PRO A 55 -2.12 7.96 7.95
CA PRO A 55 -0.76 7.44 8.09
C PRO A 55 -0.68 6.17 8.94
N GLY A 56 -1.65 5.92 9.82
CA GLY A 56 -1.74 4.68 10.59
C GLY A 56 -2.16 3.50 9.72
N ASN A 57 -3.18 3.68 8.87
CA ASN A 57 -3.61 2.69 7.89
C ASN A 57 -2.49 2.39 6.90
N MET A 58 -1.87 3.42 6.32
CA MET A 58 -0.73 3.25 5.41
C MET A 58 0.37 2.40 6.04
N GLY A 59 0.76 2.70 7.28
CA GLY A 59 1.78 1.93 7.96
C GLY A 59 1.38 0.49 8.25
N THR A 60 0.13 0.25 8.61
CA THR A 60 -0.41 -1.10 8.84
C THR A 60 -0.46 -1.89 7.54
N VAL A 61 -0.96 -1.30 6.45
CA VAL A 61 -0.97 -1.94 5.12
C VAL A 61 0.43 -2.33 4.67
N ILE A 62 1.42 -1.43 4.79
CA ILE A 62 2.82 -1.73 4.42
C ILE A 62 3.36 -2.92 5.24
N ARG A 63 3.08 -2.96 6.54
CA ARG A 63 3.51 -4.04 7.41
C ARG A 63 2.83 -5.37 7.08
N THR A 64 1.51 -5.35 6.84
CA THR A 64 0.73 -6.53 6.44
C THR A 64 1.19 -7.05 5.08
N ALA A 65 1.43 -6.16 4.13
CA ALA A 65 1.93 -6.51 2.80
C ALA A 65 3.29 -7.22 2.86
N GLU A 66 4.23 -6.73 3.69
CA GLU A 66 5.50 -7.42 3.89
C GLU A 66 5.31 -8.82 4.48
N ALA A 67 4.47 -8.94 5.50
CA ALA A 67 4.18 -10.22 6.15
C ALA A 67 3.49 -11.22 5.22
N ALA A 68 2.65 -10.74 4.29
CA ALA A 68 1.96 -11.55 3.30
C ALA A 68 2.80 -11.88 2.06
N GLY A 69 4.04 -11.41 1.98
CA GLY A 69 4.91 -11.65 0.82
C GLY A 69 4.52 -10.88 -0.43
N VAL A 70 3.92 -9.70 -0.28
CA VAL A 70 3.59 -8.81 -1.40
C VAL A 70 4.87 -8.39 -2.11
N THR A 71 4.90 -8.52 -3.43
CA THR A 71 6.04 -8.15 -4.30
C THR A 71 6.32 -6.65 -4.27
N GLY A 72 5.27 -5.83 -4.20
CA GLY A 72 5.40 -4.38 -4.11
C GLY A 72 4.08 -3.65 -3.98
N ILE A 73 4.16 -2.39 -3.58
CA ILE A 73 3.00 -1.50 -3.42
C ILE A 73 3.13 -0.30 -4.37
N LEU A 74 2.13 -0.10 -5.21
CA LEU A 74 1.96 1.09 -6.05
C LEU A 74 0.97 2.02 -5.36
N MET A 75 1.30 3.29 -5.27
CA MET A 75 0.49 4.30 -4.58
C MET A 75 0.20 5.46 -5.52
N SER A 76 -1.01 5.99 -5.51
CA SER A 76 -1.29 7.24 -6.20
C SER A 76 -0.50 8.41 -5.57
N ALA A 77 -0.24 9.45 -6.35
CA ALA A 77 0.58 10.58 -5.92
C ALA A 77 -0.01 11.35 -4.72
N ASP A 78 -1.31 11.24 -4.53
CA ASP A 78 -2.09 11.86 -3.46
C ASP A 78 -2.25 10.97 -2.21
N CYS A 79 -1.63 9.80 -2.15
CA CYS A 79 -1.51 9.05 -0.90
C CYS A 79 -0.63 9.78 0.13
N VAL A 80 -0.89 9.51 1.41
CA VAL A 80 -0.07 10.03 2.51
C VAL A 80 1.41 9.65 2.33
N ASP A 81 2.30 10.56 2.70
CA ASP A 81 3.74 10.31 2.64
C ASP A 81 4.15 9.12 3.52
N VAL A 82 4.75 8.11 2.90
CA VAL A 82 5.26 6.92 3.60
C VAL A 82 6.37 7.25 4.60
N TYR A 83 7.01 8.42 4.46
CA TYR A 83 8.00 8.93 5.41
C TYR A 83 7.40 9.83 6.50
N ASN A 84 6.09 10.01 6.53
CA ASN A 84 5.42 10.65 7.67
C ASN A 84 5.81 9.90 8.96
N PRO A 85 6.20 10.59 10.05
CA PRO A 85 6.64 9.96 11.29
C PRO A 85 5.64 8.95 11.86
N LYS A 86 4.34 9.20 11.75
CA LYS A 86 3.29 8.26 12.20
C LYS A 86 3.27 7.01 11.32
N THR A 87 3.41 7.16 10.00
CA THR A 87 3.53 6.04 9.06
C THR A 87 4.75 5.19 9.38
N ILE A 88 5.94 5.80 9.47
CA ILE A 88 7.18 5.09 9.79
C ILE A 88 7.04 4.26 11.06
N ARG A 89 6.49 4.84 12.13
CA ARG A 89 6.26 4.12 13.38
C ARG A 89 5.34 2.91 13.21
N SER A 90 4.23 3.09 12.49
CA SER A 90 3.24 2.03 12.27
C SER A 90 3.78 0.87 11.43
N THR A 91 4.75 1.12 10.54
CA THR A 91 5.35 0.06 9.70
C THR A 91 6.24 -0.91 10.48
N MET A 92 6.67 -0.58 11.69
CA MET A 92 7.65 -1.38 12.45
C MET A 92 8.90 -1.74 11.63
N GLY A 93 9.34 -0.82 10.76
CA GLY A 93 10.50 -0.97 9.89
C GLY A 93 10.24 -1.56 8.50
N SER A 94 9.03 -2.04 8.21
CA SER A 94 8.68 -2.58 6.89
C SER A 94 8.86 -1.58 5.75
N VAL A 95 8.74 -0.28 6.02
CA VAL A 95 8.95 0.80 5.02
C VAL A 95 10.34 0.77 4.37
N TYR A 96 11.33 0.20 5.05
CA TYR A 96 12.70 0.10 4.53
C TYR A 96 12.93 -1.17 3.68
N ARG A 97 12.09 -2.18 3.82
CA ARG A 97 12.21 -3.48 3.14
C ARG A 97 11.23 -3.63 1.99
N MET A 98 9.96 -3.21 2.23
CA MET A 98 8.90 -3.28 1.22
C MET A 98 9.22 -2.38 0.02
N PRO A 99 9.19 -2.89 -1.21
CA PRO A 99 9.23 -2.08 -2.40
C PRO A 99 7.98 -1.20 -2.52
N LEU A 100 8.18 0.11 -2.59
CA LEU A 100 7.10 1.12 -2.60
C LEU A 100 7.35 2.11 -3.73
N TRP A 101 6.32 2.47 -4.49
CA TRP A 101 6.38 3.50 -5.53
C TRP A 101 5.14 4.38 -5.54
N TYR A 102 5.37 5.69 -5.72
CA TYR A 102 4.32 6.62 -6.11
C TYR A 102 4.23 6.63 -7.64
N ALA A 103 3.06 6.30 -8.17
CA ALA A 103 2.75 6.43 -9.59
C ALA A 103 2.34 7.87 -9.89
N GLU A 104 2.88 8.45 -10.95
CA GLU A 104 2.45 9.76 -11.46
C GLU A 104 1.01 9.68 -11.96
N ASP A 105 0.66 8.59 -12.62
CA ASP A 105 -0.68 8.21 -13.05
C ASP A 105 -0.97 6.77 -12.56
N ILE A 106 -1.87 6.65 -11.59
CA ILE A 106 -2.23 5.35 -11.02
C ILE A 106 -3.01 4.49 -12.01
N CYS A 107 -3.81 5.10 -12.88
CA CYS A 107 -4.55 4.38 -13.92
C CYS A 107 -3.60 3.75 -14.93
N GLU A 108 -2.54 4.46 -15.31
CA GLU A 108 -1.52 3.89 -16.21
C GLU A 108 -0.73 2.78 -15.53
N ALA A 109 -0.44 2.91 -14.23
CA ALA A 109 0.20 1.84 -13.47
C ALA A 109 -0.66 0.57 -13.43
N VAL A 110 -1.98 0.69 -13.24
CA VAL A 110 -2.92 -0.45 -13.31
C VAL A 110 -2.94 -1.07 -14.71
N ARG A 111 -3.00 -0.26 -15.76
CA ARG A 111 -2.94 -0.78 -17.15
C ARG A 111 -1.64 -1.53 -17.43
N GLU A 112 -0.52 -1.05 -16.88
CA GLU A 112 0.77 -1.73 -17.05
C GLU A 112 0.81 -3.07 -16.31
N LEU A 113 0.28 -3.17 -15.09
CA LEU A 113 0.12 -4.45 -14.38
C LEU A 113 -0.64 -5.45 -15.26
N LYS A 114 -1.75 -5.03 -15.89
CA LYS A 114 -2.53 -5.87 -16.79
C LYS A 114 -1.76 -6.29 -18.04
N ARG A 115 -0.97 -5.39 -18.65
CA ARG A 115 -0.09 -5.74 -19.79
C ARG A 115 0.97 -6.79 -19.44
N GLN A 116 1.39 -6.82 -18.17
CA GLN A 116 2.31 -7.83 -17.63
C GLN A 116 1.62 -9.14 -17.23
N GLY A 117 0.33 -9.29 -17.52
CA GLY A 117 -0.45 -10.50 -17.21
C GLY A 117 -0.87 -10.62 -15.75
N ILE A 118 -0.86 -9.53 -15.00
CA ILE A 118 -1.31 -9.50 -13.61
C ILE A 118 -2.81 -9.21 -13.57
N HIS A 119 -3.58 -10.13 -12.99
CA HIS A 119 -5.02 -9.96 -12.83
C HIS A 119 -5.32 -8.98 -11.68
N THR A 120 -6.19 -8.03 -11.93
CA THR A 120 -6.48 -6.92 -11.02
C THR A 120 -7.86 -7.08 -10.37
N TYR A 121 -7.90 -6.95 -9.05
CA TYR A 121 -9.11 -7.07 -8.23
C TYR A 121 -9.37 -5.75 -7.49
N ALA A 122 -10.50 -5.10 -7.79
CA ALA A 122 -10.93 -3.93 -7.04
C ALA A 122 -11.75 -4.35 -5.81
N ALA A 123 -11.33 -3.92 -4.61
CA ALA A 123 -12.16 -4.02 -3.41
C ALA A 123 -13.28 -2.97 -3.52
N HIS A 124 -14.50 -3.42 -3.78
CA HIS A 124 -15.64 -2.55 -4.08
C HIS A 124 -16.93 -3.08 -3.46
N LEU A 125 -17.77 -2.17 -2.92
CA LEU A 125 -19.05 -2.54 -2.28
C LEU A 125 -20.00 -3.25 -3.25
N GLU A 126 -20.02 -2.83 -4.51
CA GLU A 126 -20.83 -3.42 -5.59
C GLU A 126 -20.14 -4.64 -6.25
N GLY A 127 -19.10 -5.18 -5.62
CA GLY A 127 -18.40 -6.37 -6.13
C GLY A 127 -19.37 -7.54 -6.32
N THR A 128 -19.31 -8.18 -7.48
CA THR A 128 -20.15 -9.33 -7.81
C THR A 128 -19.57 -10.64 -7.31
N VAL A 129 -18.26 -10.69 -7.05
CA VAL A 129 -17.56 -11.88 -6.58
C VAL A 129 -17.21 -11.72 -5.10
N VAL A 130 -17.50 -12.74 -4.28
CA VAL A 130 -17.04 -12.74 -2.88
C VAL A 130 -15.54 -13.01 -2.86
N TYR A 131 -14.82 -12.32 -1.99
CA TYR A 131 -13.35 -12.30 -2.00
C TYR A 131 -12.71 -13.69 -1.87
N ASP A 132 -13.34 -14.63 -1.15
CA ASP A 132 -12.87 -16.01 -0.94
C ASP A 132 -13.33 -17.00 -2.02
N GLU A 133 -14.21 -16.57 -2.93
CA GLU A 133 -14.66 -17.34 -4.09
C GLU A 133 -13.85 -17.02 -5.36
N ALA A 134 -13.03 -15.96 -5.33
CA ALA A 134 -12.21 -15.57 -6.45
C ALA A 134 -10.97 -16.47 -6.61
N GLU A 135 -10.55 -16.67 -7.85
CA GLU A 135 -9.36 -17.48 -8.15
C GLU A 135 -8.09 -16.61 -8.23
N TYR A 136 -7.22 -16.71 -7.23
CA TYR A 136 -5.95 -15.96 -7.15
C TYR A 136 -4.75 -16.81 -7.65
N ARG A 137 -4.91 -17.49 -8.77
CA ARG A 137 -3.91 -18.47 -9.25
C ARG A 137 -2.79 -17.87 -10.09
N GLU A 138 -3.01 -16.70 -10.65
CA GLU A 138 -2.04 -15.99 -11.50
C GLU A 138 -1.40 -14.82 -10.74
N GLY A 139 -0.53 -14.05 -11.41
CA GLY A 139 -0.07 -12.78 -10.86
C GLY A 139 -1.27 -11.91 -10.47
N THR A 140 -1.27 -11.37 -9.26
CA THR A 140 -2.45 -10.73 -8.66
C THR A 140 -2.13 -9.32 -8.19
N ALA A 141 -3.07 -8.39 -8.38
CA ALA A 141 -3.01 -7.07 -7.77
C ALA A 141 -4.37 -6.70 -7.14
N PHE A 142 -4.36 -6.32 -5.86
CA PHE A 142 -5.54 -5.75 -5.21
C PHE A 142 -5.49 -4.23 -5.25
N LEU A 143 -6.61 -3.62 -5.68
CA LEU A 143 -6.82 -2.19 -5.70
C LEU A 143 -7.64 -1.82 -4.46
N ILE A 144 -7.07 -0.98 -3.59
CA ILE A 144 -7.66 -0.52 -2.34
C ILE A 144 -7.77 1.00 -2.40
N GLY A 145 -8.95 1.52 -2.11
CA GLY A 145 -9.23 2.95 -2.16
C GLY A 145 -9.09 3.68 -0.84
N ASN A 146 -9.49 4.94 -0.88
CA ASN A 146 -9.56 5.83 0.27
C ASN A 146 -10.50 5.29 1.37
N GLU A 147 -10.20 5.59 2.61
CA GLU A 147 -10.93 5.11 3.79
C GLU A 147 -12.40 5.56 3.83
N GLY A 148 -12.70 6.74 3.29
CA GLY A 148 -14.04 7.31 3.31
C GLY A 148 -14.78 7.17 1.97
N ASN A 149 -14.07 7.28 0.86
CA ASN A 149 -14.67 7.37 -0.47
C ASN A 149 -14.47 6.11 -1.33
N GLY A 150 -13.68 5.15 -0.84
CA GLY A 150 -13.33 3.97 -1.64
C GLY A 150 -12.39 4.27 -2.80
N LEU A 151 -12.39 3.41 -3.80
CA LEU A 151 -11.65 3.60 -5.06
C LEU A 151 -12.31 4.70 -5.90
N ARG A 152 -11.48 5.53 -6.56
CA ARG A 152 -11.96 6.40 -7.62
C ARG A 152 -12.57 5.57 -8.74
N GLN A 153 -13.66 6.06 -9.33
CA GLN A 153 -14.40 5.33 -10.37
C GLN A 153 -13.50 4.90 -11.54
N GLU A 154 -12.67 5.82 -12.03
CA GLU A 154 -11.75 5.55 -13.13
C GLU A 154 -10.70 4.47 -12.80
N VAL A 155 -10.34 4.30 -11.53
CA VAL A 155 -9.42 3.24 -11.08
C VAL A 155 -10.15 1.91 -10.95
N ALA A 156 -11.35 1.92 -10.35
CA ALA A 156 -12.17 0.73 -10.17
C ALA A 156 -12.55 0.08 -11.50
N GLU A 157 -12.94 0.89 -12.49
CA GLU A 157 -13.32 0.42 -13.84
C GLU A 157 -12.19 -0.24 -14.63
N LEU A 158 -10.95 -0.01 -14.25
CA LEU A 158 -9.80 -0.69 -14.86
C LEU A 158 -9.58 -2.11 -14.35
N ALA A 159 -10.14 -2.45 -13.18
CA ALA A 159 -9.97 -3.76 -12.60
C ALA A 159 -10.66 -4.85 -13.44
N ASP A 160 -10.04 -6.04 -13.49
CA ASP A 160 -10.61 -7.19 -14.20
C ASP A 160 -11.79 -7.79 -13.43
N THR A 161 -11.75 -7.72 -12.11
CA THR A 161 -12.78 -8.28 -11.23
C THR A 161 -13.04 -7.33 -10.05
N TRP A 162 -14.30 -7.13 -9.73
CA TRP A 162 -14.70 -6.43 -8.51
C TRP A 162 -15.05 -7.46 -7.44
N VAL A 163 -14.32 -7.41 -6.34
CA VAL A 163 -14.53 -8.30 -5.21
C VAL A 163 -15.10 -7.55 -4.02
N ARG A 164 -15.93 -8.23 -3.24
CA ARG A 164 -16.49 -7.70 -2.00
C ARG A 164 -16.22 -8.63 -0.82
N ILE A 165 -16.15 -8.04 0.35
CA ILE A 165 -16.21 -8.74 1.63
C ILE A 165 -17.67 -8.66 2.11
N PRO A 166 -18.41 -9.77 2.26
CA PRO A 166 -19.78 -9.72 2.72
C PRO A 166 -19.84 -9.28 4.19
N MET A 167 -20.64 -8.27 4.50
CA MET A 167 -20.84 -7.78 5.85
C MET A 167 -22.07 -8.43 6.48
N ALA A 168 -21.91 -9.11 7.61
CA ALA A 168 -23.01 -9.73 8.33
C ALA A 168 -23.81 -8.73 9.17
N GLY A 169 -23.27 -7.54 9.45
CA GLY A 169 -23.87 -6.47 10.24
C GLY A 169 -24.33 -5.29 9.38
N HIS A 170 -24.54 -4.14 10.05
CA HIS A 170 -24.99 -2.90 9.42
C HIS A 170 -23.87 -1.96 8.96
N VAL A 171 -22.62 -2.34 9.15
CA VAL A 171 -21.48 -1.54 8.67
C VAL A 171 -21.31 -1.74 7.16
N GLU A 172 -21.02 -0.65 6.46
CA GLU A 172 -20.85 -0.68 5.00
C GLU A 172 -19.43 -1.07 4.57
N SER A 173 -18.43 -0.86 5.43
CA SER A 173 -17.03 -1.13 5.10
C SER A 173 -16.21 -1.51 6.33
N LEU A 174 -15.09 -2.17 6.11
CA LEU A 174 -14.02 -2.39 7.07
C LEU A 174 -12.98 -1.28 6.98
N ASN A 175 -12.12 -1.18 8.02
CA ASN A 175 -10.96 -0.32 7.92
C ASN A 175 -10.04 -0.81 6.79
N ALA A 176 -9.55 0.11 5.95
CA ALA A 176 -8.72 -0.21 4.77
C ALA A 176 -7.43 -1.00 5.09
N ALA A 177 -7.04 -1.08 6.37
CA ALA A 177 -5.85 -1.79 6.81
C ALA A 177 -6.14 -3.21 7.36
N ILE A 178 -7.41 -3.65 7.34
CA ILE A 178 -7.85 -5.02 7.70
C ILE A 178 -8.05 -5.87 6.43
#